data_cceb0c9aafe5ab01efd06215b3ec00cb
#
_entry.id   cceb0c9aafe5ab01efd06215b3ec00cb
#
_cell.length_a   1.000
_cell.length_b   1.000
_cell.length_c   1.000
_cell.angle_alpha   90.00
_cell.angle_beta   90.00
_cell.angle_gamma   90.00
#
_symmetry.space_group_name_H-M   'P 1'
#
loop_
_entity.id
_entity.type
_entity.pdbx_description
1 polymer ?
#
loop_
_entity_poly.entity_id
_entity_poly.type
_entity_poly.pdbx_seq_one_letter_code
_entity_poly.pdbx_strand_id
1 'polypeptide(L)'
;MSYAEKRGNLWRARWRGPDGTLESKPGFRTRKDAENYGRDQEAAIRSNTYVDPRAGRITLTEWVNRWFPALDLELNTLSTYRYTIEVHILPAFGDRSLRSLELEPEAIALWEKQIVARGYTRRTAREARSTLTTILADAIPRYIQSNPAARRRGKGRKGQRRIERAEKAEKTWATALEVLLFAERCSVLSGTDTDFAMVITMAYTGMRWSEALGLLPERVRGQTIDIAWKLYELDARFYRGRPKDGSIRTVDVPPFLDELLTRHLGASTGRACTCRNNEPPWCPGDEYVFLGPRNGHFRRSNYAARVVRPAADGWYPGRQGRHAREPSPVLVDMSAPWPGTPLPPWPPAQPGMPFTPPAGRGIPRLAGKEGSGRCPTCDHTVLLRRDGLIVSHNTGGIWCPGSGQEPAEPVPVASWLPLRAGLTPHGLRHGHQTWLDELGVRYVLQSERMGHEVPGMRGVYSHVTPGMRENLTARLQELWETSLHDRARIATRSPVGVLDALLRPFRGSPGKIGSQSAPRIGHRRAGRPGPRAGRAF
;
A
#
# COMPACT_ATOMS: atom_id res chain seq x y z
N MET A 1 -38.39 -3.60 44.15
CA MET A 1 -39.73 -3.40 43.57
C MET A 1 -39.89 -1.97 43.14
N SER A 2 -40.36 -1.76 41.95
CA SER A 2 -40.67 -0.44 41.41
C SER A 2 -42.03 0.05 41.93
N TYR A 3 -42.15 1.37 42.08
CA TYR A 3 -43.41 1.99 42.53
C TYR A 3 -43.59 3.38 41.91
N ALA A 4 -44.84 3.85 41.87
CA ALA A 4 -45.21 5.18 41.42
C ALA A 4 -45.42 6.14 42.63
N GLU A 5 -44.81 7.30 42.57
CA GLU A 5 -44.96 8.40 43.55
C GLU A 5 -45.69 9.56 42.87
N LYS A 6 -46.73 10.12 43.55
CA LYS A 6 -47.46 11.28 43.04
C LYS A 6 -46.70 12.58 43.40
N ARG A 7 -46.52 13.46 42.40
CA ARG A 7 -45.95 14.82 42.60
C ARG A 7 -46.79 15.84 41.84
N GLY A 8 -47.60 16.57 42.60
CA GLY A 8 -48.57 17.51 42.01
C GLY A 8 -49.54 16.76 41.09
N ASN A 9 -49.72 17.20 39.85
CA ASN A 9 -50.62 16.60 38.87
C ASN A 9 -49.98 15.46 38.05
N LEU A 10 -48.70 15.13 38.31
CA LEU A 10 -47.95 14.13 37.58
C LEU A 10 -47.44 13.01 38.50
N TRP A 11 -47.12 11.88 37.92
CA TRP A 11 -46.56 10.73 38.59
C TRP A 11 -45.09 10.57 38.24
N ARG A 12 -44.29 9.97 39.18
CA ARG A 12 -42.90 9.63 39.06
C ARG A 12 -42.76 8.11 39.22
N ALA A 13 -42.09 7.46 38.27
CA ALA A 13 -41.64 6.09 38.44
C ALA A 13 -40.40 6.04 39.31
N ARG A 14 -40.31 5.06 40.22
CA ARG A 14 -39.12 4.75 41.02
C ARG A 14 -38.80 3.27 40.91
N TRP A 15 -37.52 2.96 40.77
CA TRP A 15 -36.99 1.60 40.71
C TRP A 15 -35.60 1.56 41.31
N ARG A 16 -35.04 0.36 41.61
CA ARG A 16 -33.65 0.20 42.00
C ARG A 16 -32.81 -0.11 40.79
N GLY A 17 -31.73 0.65 40.62
CA GLY A 17 -30.68 0.43 39.62
C GLY A 17 -29.90 -0.86 39.87
N PRO A 18 -29.01 -1.27 38.94
CA PRO A 18 -28.15 -2.46 39.08
C PRO A 18 -27.23 -2.41 40.29
N ASP A 19 -26.83 -1.20 40.71
CA ASP A 19 -26.01 -0.92 41.89
C ASP A 19 -26.81 -0.79 43.22
N GLY A 20 -28.13 -1.04 43.14
CA GLY A 20 -29.03 -0.93 44.30
C GLY A 20 -29.50 0.51 44.60
N THR A 21 -28.98 1.53 43.93
CA THR A 21 -29.43 2.92 44.10
C THR A 21 -30.88 3.11 43.64
N LEU A 22 -31.57 4.04 44.34
CA LEU A 22 -32.97 4.35 43.99
C LEU A 22 -33.04 5.37 42.86
N GLU A 23 -33.42 4.91 41.70
CA GLU A 23 -33.58 5.71 40.51
C GLU A 23 -35.03 6.24 40.34
N SER A 24 -35.20 7.31 39.57
CA SER A 24 -36.52 7.86 39.32
C SER A 24 -36.63 8.58 37.97
N LYS A 25 -37.84 8.50 37.38
CA LYS A 25 -38.24 9.27 36.21
C LYS A 25 -39.57 9.96 36.46
N PRO A 26 -39.63 11.30 36.45
CA PRO A 26 -40.87 12.06 36.59
C PRO A 26 -41.59 12.22 35.24
N GLY A 27 -42.82 12.76 35.28
CA GLY A 27 -43.53 13.26 34.10
C GLY A 27 -44.58 12.35 33.53
N PHE A 28 -44.98 11.30 34.22
CA PHE A 28 -46.05 10.42 33.77
C PHE A 28 -47.43 11.03 34.12
N ARG A 29 -48.39 10.97 33.18
CA ARG A 29 -49.73 11.49 33.37
C ARG A 29 -50.57 10.57 34.26
N THR A 30 -50.34 9.27 34.19
CA THR A 30 -51.08 8.30 35.01
C THR A 30 -50.15 7.51 35.93
N ARG A 31 -50.70 7.02 37.04
CA ARG A 31 -50.04 6.10 37.97
C ARG A 31 -49.59 4.83 37.27
N LYS A 32 -50.46 4.28 36.44
CA LYS A 32 -50.24 3.02 35.71
C LYS A 32 -49.03 3.12 34.75
N ASP A 33 -48.90 4.23 34.04
CA ASP A 33 -47.75 4.45 33.14
C ASP A 33 -46.43 4.52 33.93
N ALA A 34 -46.40 5.17 35.08
CA ALA A 34 -45.22 5.23 35.95
C ALA A 34 -44.88 3.83 36.49
N GLU A 35 -45.85 3.04 36.94
CA GLU A 35 -45.63 1.67 37.41
C GLU A 35 -45.17 0.73 36.30
N ASN A 36 -45.75 0.82 35.12
CA ASN A 36 -45.32 0.04 33.95
C ASN A 36 -43.86 0.38 33.60
N TYR A 37 -43.51 1.65 33.49
CA TYR A 37 -42.15 2.06 33.22
C TYR A 37 -41.15 1.51 34.26
N GLY A 38 -41.51 1.55 35.55
CA GLY A 38 -40.64 0.99 36.61
C GLY A 38 -40.44 -0.52 36.45
N ARG A 39 -41.52 -1.26 36.10
CA ARG A 39 -41.46 -2.70 35.84
C ARG A 39 -40.62 -3.05 34.61
N ASP A 40 -40.69 -2.24 33.55
CA ASP A 40 -39.86 -2.39 32.36
C ASP A 40 -38.39 -2.20 32.68
N GLN A 41 -38.04 -1.21 33.54
CA GLN A 41 -36.68 -1.02 33.98
C GLN A 41 -36.17 -2.22 34.82
N GLU A 42 -36.98 -2.76 35.72
CA GLU A 42 -36.59 -3.95 36.47
C GLU A 42 -36.47 -5.20 35.58
N ALA A 43 -37.29 -5.31 34.55
CA ALA A 43 -37.16 -6.37 33.55
C ALA A 43 -35.87 -6.22 32.74
N ALA A 44 -35.54 -5.00 32.33
CA ALA A 44 -34.28 -4.69 31.62
C ALA A 44 -33.04 -5.00 32.48
N ILE A 45 -33.11 -4.72 33.78
CA ILE A 45 -32.03 -5.08 34.72
C ILE A 45 -31.85 -6.60 34.80
N ARG A 46 -32.97 -7.35 34.95
CA ARG A 46 -32.92 -8.82 35.00
C ARG A 46 -32.38 -9.46 33.71
N SER A 47 -32.69 -8.87 32.57
CA SER A 47 -32.21 -9.34 31.25
C SER A 47 -30.85 -8.78 30.85
N ASN A 48 -30.19 -8.03 31.74
CA ASN A 48 -28.90 -7.35 31.47
C ASN A 48 -28.94 -6.39 30.26
N THR A 49 -30.11 -5.82 29.98
CA THR A 49 -30.33 -4.83 28.89
C THR A 49 -30.59 -3.42 29.45
N TYR A 50 -30.49 -3.24 30.75
CA TYR A 50 -30.68 -1.95 31.40
C TYR A 50 -29.62 -0.96 30.99
N VAL A 51 -30.05 0.21 30.53
CA VAL A 51 -29.19 1.38 30.27
C VAL A 51 -29.65 2.49 31.20
N ASP A 52 -28.76 2.97 32.08
CA ASP A 52 -29.03 4.15 32.90
C ASP A 52 -29.35 5.33 31.96
N PRO A 53 -30.58 5.93 32.07
CA PRO A 53 -30.96 7.08 31.26
C PRO A 53 -30.02 8.28 31.38
N ARG A 54 -29.22 8.35 32.45
CA ARG A 54 -28.25 9.40 32.70
C ARG A 54 -26.88 9.06 32.08
N ALA A 55 -26.52 7.78 32.01
CA ALA A 55 -25.24 7.35 31.47
C ALA A 55 -25.05 7.78 30.01
N GLY A 56 -26.11 7.75 29.22
CA GLY A 56 -26.09 8.18 27.82
C GLY A 56 -25.92 9.69 27.58
N ARG A 57 -25.85 10.52 28.64
CA ARG A 57 -25.56 11.97 28.54
C ARG A 57 -24.08 12.26 28.31
N ILE A 58 -23.20 11.29 28.55
CA ILE A 58 -21.79 11.42 28.23
C ILE A 58 -21.60 11.81 26.75
N THR A 59 -20.72 12.78 26.50
CA THR A 59 -20.40 13.20 25.14
C THR A 59 -19.54 12.14 24.41
N LEU A 60 -19.55 12.19 23.08
CA LEU A 60 -18.69 11.28 22.32
C LEU A 60 -17.21 11.54 22.64
N THR A 61 -16.79 12.78 22.84
CA THR A 61 -15.41 13.13 23.24
C THR A 61 -15.05 12.48 24.57
N GLU A 62 -15.90 12.60 25.60
CA GLU A 62 -15.65 11.99 26.91
C GLU A 62 -15.59 10.47 26.85
N TRP A 63 -16.45 9.85 26.03
CA TRP A 63 -16.43 8.42 25.80
C TRP A 63 -15.14 7.97 25.10
N VAL A 64 -14.75 8.64 24.01
CA VAL A 64 -13.53 8.34 23.27
C VAL A 64 -12.30 8.46 24.16
N ASN A 65 -12.24 9.48 25.02
CA ASN A 65 -11.12 9.66 25.96
C ASN A 65 -10.99 8.52 26.98
N ARG A 66 -12.08 7.81 27.31
CA ARG A 66 -12.07 6.61 28.16
C ARG A 66 -11.78 5.35 27.37
N TRP A 67 -12.34 5.24 26.18
CA TRP A 67 -12.31 4.06 25.32
C TRP A 67 -10.96 3.88 24.63
N PHE A 68 -10.40 4.95 24.06
CA PHE A 68 -9.20 4.86 23.23
C PHE A 68 -7.95 4.36 24.00
N PRO A 69 -7.66 4.80 25.23
CA PRO A 69 -6.52 4.28 26.01
C PRO A 69 -6.64 2.81 26.41
N ALA A 70 -7.87 2.26 26.43
CA ALA A 70 -8.12 0.86 26.78
C ALA A 70 -7.95 -0.12 25.62
N LEU A 71 -7.66 0.39 24.41
CA LEU A 71 -7.49 -0.45 23.23
C LEU A 71 -6.13 -1.16 23.25
N ASP A 72 -6.15 -2.47 23.15
CA ASP A 72 -4.96 -3.31 22.91
C ASP A 72 -4.86 -3.63 21.40
N LEU A 73 -4.30 -2.70 20.64
CA LEU A 73 -4.16 -2.80 19.19
C LEU A 73 -2.74 -2.42 18.76
N GLU A 74 -2.34 -2.89 17.57
CA GLU A 74 -1.06 -2.48 16.96
C GLU A 74 -0.99 -0.96 16.80
N LEU A 75 0.19 -0.38 17.06
CA LEU A 75 0.45 1.07 17.01
C LEU A 75 -0.01 1.73 15.70
N ASN A 76 0.17 1.05 14.57
CA ASN A 76 -0.27 1.56 13.27
C ASN A 76 -1.81 1.64 13.17
N THR A 77 -2.52 0.70 13.79
CA THR A 77 -3.98 0.72 13.88
C THR A 77 -4.46 1.83 14.80
N LEU A 78 -3.80 1.99 15.97
CA LEU A 78 -4.08 3.10 16.89
C LEU A 78 -3.84 4.46 16.24
N SER A 79 -2.76 4.64 15.50
CA SER A 79 -2.49 5.88 14.75
C SER A 79 -3.56 6.16 13.70
N THR A 80 -4.01 5.14 12.98
CA THR A 80 -5.09 5.27 11.99
C THR A 80 -6.42 5.65 12.66
N TYR A 81 -6.73 5.01 13.79
CA TYR A 81 -7.93 5.34 14.58
C TYR A 81 -7.86 6.77 15.10
N ARG A 82 -6.73 7.17 15.69
CA ARG A 82 -6.51 8.53 16.20
C ARG A 82 -6.75 9.55 15.09
N TYR A 83 -6.10 9.40 13.94
CA TYR A 83 -6.32 10.30 12.80
C TYR A 83 -7.80 10.36 12.40
N THR A 84 -8.45 9.21 12.27
CA THR A 84 -9.87 9.16 11.87
C THR A 84 -10.78 9.83 12.90
N ILE A 85 -10.50 9.64 14.17
CA ILE A 85 -11.25 10.24 15.29
C ILE A 85 -11.08 11.75 15.29
N GLU A 86 -9.84 12.23 15.28
CA GLU A 86 -9.51 13.67 15.40
C GLU A 86 -9.91 14.47 14.15
N VAL A 87 -9.73 13.89 12.96
CA VAL A 87 -9.98 14.62 11.70
C VAL A 87 -11.42 14.52 11.22
N HIS A 88 -12.09 13.41 11.47
CA HIS A 88 -13.42 13.16 10.89
C HIS A 88 -14.54 13.05 11.92
N ILE A 89 -14.33 12.37 13.06
CA ILE A 89 -15.40 12.00 13.98
C ILE A 89 -15.67 13.11 15.00
N LEU A 90 -14.68 13.51 15.78
CA LEU A 90 -14.84 14.50 16.85
C LEU A 90 -15.27 15.89 16.34
N PRO A 91 -14.78 16.39 15.19
CA PRO A 91 -15.26 17.67 14.65
C PRO A 91 -16.75 17.67 14.27
N ALA A 92 -17.33 16.48 14.03
CA ALA A 92 -18.74 16.36 13.66
C ALA A 92 -19.66 16.03 14.84
N PHE A 93 -19.17 15.23 15.80
CA PHE A 93 -20.00 14.62 16.82
C PHE A 93 -19.44 14.71 18.24
N GLY A 94 -18.26 15.29 18.44
CA GLY A 94 -17.55 15.27 19.72
C GLY A 94 -18.38 15.79 20.89
N ASP A 95 -19.08 16.90 20.70
CA ASP A 95 -19.90 17.56 21.74
C ASP A 95 -21.30 16.96 21.90
N ARG A 96 -21.67 16.02 21.03
CA ARG A 96 -22.97 15.35 21.11
C ARG A 96 -22.96 14.22 22.13
N SER A 97 -24.04 14.12 22.90
CA SER A 97 -24.21 12.98 23.80
C SER A 97 -24.45 11.70 23.02
N LEU A 98 -23.98 10.58 23.57
CA LEU A 98 -24.19 9.26 22.95
C LEU A 98 -25.67 8.96 22.74
N ARG A 99 -26.52 9.39 23.66
CA ARG A 99 -27.99 9.26 23.55
C ARG A 99 -28.57 10.08 22.40
N SER A 100 -28.08 11.31 22.18
CA SER A 100 -28.50 12.13 21.03
C SER A 100 -28.10 11.47 19.71
N LEU A 101 -26.90 10.90 19.62
CA LEU A 101 -26.46 10.18 18.43
C LEU A 101 -27.31 8.93 18.15
N GLU A 102 -27.69 8.19 19.20
CA GLU A 102 -28.56 7.01 19.07
C GLU A 102 -29.91 7.35 18.45
N LEU A 103 -30.48 8.51 18.79
CA LEU A 103 -31.79 8.94 18.31
C LEU A 103 -31.78 9.52 16.88
N GLU A 104 -30.60 9.87 16.35
CA GLU A 104 -30.49 10.53 15.04
C GLU A 104 -29.52 9.77 14.09
N PRO A 105 -29.81 8.52 13.73
CA PRO A 105 -28.93 7.75 12.84
C PRO A 105 -28.77 8.34 11.44
N GLU A 106 -29.72 9.16 10.98
CA GLU A 106 -29.66 9.89 9.72
C GLU A 106 -28.55 10.96 9.71
N ALA A 107 -28.23 11.56 10.85
CA ALA A 107 -27.12 12.51 10.96
C ALA A 107 -25.77 11.88 10.56
N ILE A 108 -25.57 10.60 10.93
CA ILE A 108 -24.37 9.83 10.56
C ILE A 108 -24.34 9.53 9.05
N ALA A 109 -25.50 9.26 8.45
CA ALA A 109 -25.58 9.04 7.01
C ALA A 109 -25.30 10.32 6.20
N LEU A 110 -25.75 11.48 6.70
CA LEU A 110 -25.45 12.80 6.11
C LEU A 110 -23.97 13.14 6.26
N TRP A 111 -23.38 12.90 7.42
CA TRP A 111 -21.97 13.11 7.66
C TRP A 111 -21.07 12.27 6.72
N GLU A 112 -21.41 11.01 6.45
CA GLU A 112 -20.68 10.18 5.48
C GLU A 112 -20.66 10.84 4.08
N LYS A 113 -21.77 11.46 3.66
CA LYS A 113 -21.85 12.23 2.41
C LYS A 113 -21.01 13.51 2.46
N GLN A 114 -21.01 14.22 3.60
CA GLN A 114 -20.23 15.44 3.79
C GLN A 114 -18.72 15.20 3.71
N ILE A 115 -18.21 14.06 4.21
CA ILE A 115 -16.81 13.69 4.05
C ILE A 115 -16.44 13.62 2.56
N VAL A 116 -17.30 13.00 1.74
CA VAL A 116 -17.09 12.93 0.28
C VAL A 116 -17.17 14.31 -0.36
N ALA A 117 -18.12 15.15 0.05
CA ALA A 117 -18.27 16.52 -0.45
C ALA A 117 -17.06 17.42 -0.13
N ARG A 118 -16.33 17.13 0.95
CA ARG A 118 -15.06 17.79 1.31
C ARG A 118 -13.86 17.32 0.46
N GLY A 119 -14.06 16.47 -0.54
CA GLY A 119 -13.00 15.95 -1.43
C GLY A 119 -12.34 14.65 -1.00
N TYR A 120 -12.75 14.03 0.10
CA TYR A 120 -12.26 12.72 0.49
C TYR A 120 -12.91 11.60 -0.33
N THR A 121 -12.23 10.46 -0.42
CA THR A 121 -12.77 9.32 -1.15
C THR A 121 -13.96 8.68 -0.43
N ARG A 122 -14.86 8.03 -1.18
CA ARG A 122 -15.95 7.22 -0.59
C ARG A 122 -15.41 6.10 0.32
N ARG A 123 -14.19 5.64 0.08
CA ARG A 123 -13.52 4.66 0.94
C ARG A 123 -13.21 5.28 2.29
N THR A 124 -12.59 6.45 2.33
CA THR A 124 -12.28 7.20 3.56
C THR A 124 -13.55 7.44 4.40
N ALA A 125 -14.64 7.86 3.76
CA ALA A 125 -15.91 8.06 4.46
C ALA A 125 -16.46 6.77 5.08
N ARG A 126 -16.33 5.63 4.38
CA ARG A 126 -16.74 4.31 4.91
C ARG A 126 -15.86 3.85 6.07
N GLU A 127 -14.57 4.06 5.97
CA GLU A 127 -13.60 3.72 7.03
C GLU A 127 -13.87 4.57 8.28
N ALA A 128 -14.13 5.87 8.12
CA ALA A 128 -14.51 6.75 9.21
C ALA A 128 -15.81 6.28 9.91
N ARG A 129 -16.85 5.92 9.13
CA ARG A 129 -18.07 5.33 9.70
C ARG A 129 -17.82 3.99 10.37
N SER A 130 -16.95 3.15 9.82
CA SER A 130 -16.59 1.87 10.44
C SER A 130 -15.93 2.06 11.80
N THR A 131 -15.00 3.03 11.90
CA THR A 131 -14.39 3.39 13.20
C THR A 131 -15.43 3.91 14.18
N LEU A 132 -16.34 4.79 13.77
CA LEU A 132 -17.44 5.24 14.62
C LEU A 132 -18.36 4.07 15.05
N THR A 133 -18.58 3.11 14.15
CA THR A 133 -19.35 1.90 14.48
C THR A 133 -18.68 1.07 15.59
N THR A 134 -17.34 0.92 15.54
CA THR A 134 -16.59 0.23 16.58
C THR A 134 -16.68 0.98 17.92
N ILE A 135 -16.47 2.30 17.92
CA ILE A 135 -16.54 3.15 19.13
C ILE A 135 -17.93 3.02 19.80
N LEU A 136 -19.00 3.08 19.01
CA LEU A 136 -20.37 3.01 19.53
C LEU A 136 -20.82 1.59 19.86
N ALA A 137 -20.22 0.55 19.28
CA ALA A 137 -20.48 -0.83 19.65
C ALA A 137 -20.05 -1.12 21.09
N ASP A 138 -18.88 -0.61 21.48
CA ASP A 138 -18.34 -0.80 22.83
C ASP A 138 -19.05 0.08 23.89
N ALA A 139 -19.90 1.02 23.44
CA ALA A 139 -20.78 1.80 24.33
C ALA A 139 -22.05 1.06 24.73
N ILE A 140 -22.36 -0.06 24.09
CA ILE A 140 -23.54 -0.91 24.38
C ILE A 140 -23.18 -1.96 25.44
N PRO A 141 -24.07 -2.28 26.39
CA PRO A 141 -25.37 -1.64 26.69
C PRO A 141 -25.26 -0.44 27.64
N ARG A 142 -24.08 -0.11 28.14
CA ARG A 142 -23.88 0.80 29.28
C ARG A 142 -24.39 2.22 29.03
N TYR A 143 -24.20 2.76 27.82
CA TYR A 143 -24.50 4.16 27.48
C TYR A 143 -25.60 4.30 26.44
N ILE A 144 -25.73 3.35 25.52
CA ILE A 144 -26.73 3.30 24.45
C ILE A 144 -27.27 1.88 24.30
N GLN A 145 -28.49 1.75 23.76
CA GLN A 145 -29.13 0.45 23.52
C GLN A 145 -28.84 -0.10 22.12
N SER A 146 -28.62 0.79 21.16
CA SER A 146 -28.38 0.41 19.77
C SER A 146 -27.27 1.24 19.14
N ASN A 147 -26.59 0.68 18.16
CA ASN A 147 -25.53 1.37 17.45
C ASN A 147 -26.07 2.13 16.23
N PRO A 148 -26.18 3.47 16.29
CA PRO A 148 -26.74 4.26 15.19
C PRO A 148 -25.82 4.30 13.96
N ALA A 149 -24.52 4.03 14.13
CA ALA A 149 -23.56 3.99 13.03
C ALA A 149 -23.60 2.66 12.27
N ALA A 150 -24.15 1.60 12.88
CA ALA A 150 -24.27 0.30 12.24
C ALA A 150 -25.17 0.40 10.99
N ARG A 151 -24.72 -0.22 9.90
CA ARG A 151 -25.53 -0.28 8.68
C ARG A 151 -26.57 -1.38 8.84
N ARG A 152 -27.84 -1.00 8.84
CA ARG A 152 -28.93 -1.98 8.76
C ARG A 152 -28.78 -2.77 7.45
N ARG A 153 -28.60 -4.07 7.55
CA ARG A 153 -28.70 -4.96 6.38
C ARG A 153 -30.14 -4.90 5.89
N GLY A 154 -30.36 -4.13 4.82
CA GLY A 154 -31.68 -4.07 4.22
C GLY A 154 -32.11 -5.47 3.76
N LYS A 155 -33.30 -5.92 4.15
CA LYS A 155 -34.01 -7.04 3.53
C LYS A 155 -34.35 -6.61 2.10
N GLY A 156 -33.45 -6.79 1.14
CA GLY A 156 -33.68 -6.40 -0.25
C GLY A 156 -32.74 -7.13 -1.19
N ARG A 157 -33.16 -7.30 -2.44
CA ARG A 157 -32.40 -7.96 -3.49
C ARG A 157 -30.96 -7.44 -3.53
N LYS A 158 -29.98 -8.33 -3.43
CA LYS A 158 -28.58 -8.00 -3.59
C LYS A 158 -28.39 -7.22 -4.89
N GLY A 159 -28.04 -5.95 -4.82
CA GLY A 159 -27.58 -5.18 -5.98
C GLY A 159 -28.45 -4.00 -6.41
N GLN A 160 -29.71 -3.84 -5.98
CA GLN A 160 -30.60 -2.80 -6.52
C GLN A 160 -30.53 -1.41 -5.85
N ARG A 161 -29.73 -1.20 -4.81
CA ARG A 161 -29.66 0.09 -4.10
C ARG A 161 -28.40 0.95 -4.37
N ARG A 162 -27.59 0.60 -5.36
CA ARG A 162 -26.45 1.44 -5.75
C ARG A 162 -26.56 1.79 -7.23
N ILE A 163 -26.88 3.04 -7.47
CA ILE A 163 -26.97 3.63 -8.82
C ILE A 163 -25.62 3.58 -9.54
N GLU A 164 -24.49 3.51 -8.82
CA GLU A 164 -23.16 3.33 -9.38
C GLU A 164 -22.39 2.30 -8.55
N ARG A 165 -22.18 1.13 -9.10
CA ARG A 165 -21.06 0.30 -8.72
C ARG A 165 -19.83 0.93 -9.36
N ALA A 166 -19.04 1.67 -8.59
CA ALA A 166 -17.70 2.02 -9.07
C ALA A 166 -17.03 0.71 -9.51
N GLU A 167 -16.70 0.61 -10.78
CA GLU A 167 -15.90 -0.49 -11.29
C GLU A 167 -14.67 -0.59 -10.40
N LYS A 168 -14.42 -1.79 -9.91
CA LYS A 168 -13.24 -2.04 -9.09
C LYS A 168 -12.05 -1.97 -10.05
N ALA A 169 -11.29 -0.89 -9.99
CA ALA A 169 -10.10 -0.75 -10.80
C ALA A 169 -9.26 -2.03 -10.67
N GLU A 170 -8.89 -2.60 -11.81
CA GLU A 170 -7.99 -3.75 -11.85
C GLU A 170 -6.68 -3.38 -11.17
N LYS A 171 -6.17 -4.27 -10.35
CA LYS A 171 -4.92 -4.04 -9.65
C LYS A 171 -3.77 -4.22 -10.63
N THR A 172 -2.93 -3.21 -10.74
CA THR A 172 -1.75 -3.28 -11.58
C THR A 172 -0.79 -4.34 -11.07
N TRP A 173 -0.38 -5.24 -11.97
CA TRP A 173 0.63 -6.26 -11.76
C TRP A 173 1.58 -6.27 -12.96
N ALA A 174 2.70 -6.97 -12.86
CA ALA A 174 3.74 -6.99 -13.88
C ALA A 174 4.16 -8.43 -14.22
N THR A 175 4.49 -8.68 -15.49
CA THR A 175 5.12 -9.92 -15.97
C THR A 175 6.55 -10.04 -15.42
N ALA A 176 7.18 -11.21 -15.54
CA ALA A 176 8.53 -11.41 -15.07
C ALA A 176 9.56 -10.49 -15.77
N LEU A 177 9.42 -10.28 -17.07
CA LEU A 177 10.25 -9.32 -17.82
C LEU A 177 10.01 -7.88 -17.36
N GLU A 178 8.76 -7.46 -17.18
CA GLU A 178 8.46 -6.11 -16.66
C GLU A 178 9.02 -5.91 -15.25
N VAL A 179 8.99 -6.94 -14.40
CA VAL A 179 9.62 -6.90 -13.05
C VAL A 179 11.13 -6.74 -13.15
N LEU A 180 11.78 -7.46 -14.05
CA LEU A 180 13.22 -7.37 -14.26
C LEU A 180 13.63 -5.96 -14.72
N LEU A 181 12.92 -5.41 -15.69
CA LEU A 181 13.12 -4.04 -16.18
C LEU A 181 12.79 -2.99 -15.11
N PHE A 182 11.76 -3.23 -14.30
CA PHE A 182 11.41 -2.36 -13.19
C PHE A 182 12.50 -2.36 -12.11
N ALA A 183 13.05 -3.52 -11.76
CA ALA A 183 14.16 -3.66 -10.81
C ALA A 183 15.40 -2.91 -11.32
N GLU A 184 15.72 -3.06 -12.61
CA GLU A 184 16.81 -2.32 -13.27
C GLU A 184 16.60 -0.81 -13.18
N ARG A 185 15.41 -0.30 -13.52
CA ARG A 185 15.07 1.12 -13.42
C ARG A 185 15.15 1.64 -11.97
N CYS A 186 14.70 0.86 -10.99
CA CYS A 186 14.81 1.22 -9.58
C CYS A 186 16.28 1.41 -9.16
N SER A 187 17.16 0.47 -9.53
CA SER A 187 18.59 0.55 -9.24
C SER A 187 19.26 1.74 -9.91
N VAL A 188 18.92 2.04 -11.14
CA VAL A 188 19.46 3.23 -11.82
C VAL A 188 19.06 4.51 -11.12
N LEU A 189 17.81 4.63 -10.69
CA LEU A 189 17.31 5.83 -10.00
C LEU A 189 17.89 6.01 -8.61
N SER A 190 18.19 4.92 -7.92
CA SER A 190 18.80 4.94 -6.57
C SER A 190 20.31 4.95 -6.57
N GLY A 191 20.94 4.45 -7.65
CA GLY A 191 22.38 4.26 -7.76
C GLY A 191 22.90 3.07 -6.95
N THR A 192 22.03 2.11 -6.55
CA THR A 192 22.44 0.94 -5.75
C THR A 192 21.84 -0.37 -6.27
N ASP A 193 22.63 -1.46 -6.22
CA ASP A 193 22.16 -2.80 -6.55
C ASP A 193 21.18 -3.37 -5.51
N THR A 194 21.09 -2.74 -4.33
CA THR A 194 20.13 -3.12 -3.27
C THR A 194 18.69 -3.06 -3.77
N ASP A 195 18.34 -2.04 -4.54
CA ASP A 195 16.99 -1.87 -5.08
C ASP A 195 16.63 -2.99 -6.07
N PHE A 196 17.60 -3.40 -6.90
CA PHE A 196 17.42 -4.55 -7.78
C PHE A 196 17.14 -5.82 -6.99
N ALA A 197 17.99 -6.15 -6.02
CA ALA A 197 17.82 -7.35 -5.19
C ALA A 197 16.50 -7.33 -4.42
N MET A 198 16.12 -6.19 -3.84
CA MET A 198 14.87 -6.04 -3.09
C MET A 198 13.64 -6.24 -3.97
N VAL A 199 13.58 -5.61 -5.14
CA VAL A 199 12.44 -5.73 -6.07
C VAL A 199 12.27 -7.16 -6.56
N ILE A 200 13.37 -7.81 -6.98
CA ILE A 200 13.34 -9.21 -7.42
C ILE A 200 12.91 -10.13 -6.28
N THR A 201 13.45 -9.95 -5.08
CA THR A 201 13.06 -10.75 -3.91
C THR A 201 11.56 -10.60 -3.62
N MET A 202 11.03 -9.39 -3.60
CA MET A 202 9.59 -9.16 -3.36
C MET A 202 8.72 -9.79 -4.44
N ALA A 203 9.12 -9.71 -5.69
CA ALA A 203 8.36 -10.27 -6.81
C ALA A 203 8.34 -11.81 -6.79
N TYR A 204 9.47 -12.44 -6.50
CA TYR A 204 9.60 -13.91 -6.55
C TYR A 204 9.26 -14.62 -5.24
N THR A 205 9.03 -13.90 -4.16
CA THR A 205 8.57 -14.45 -2.87
C THR A 205 7.14 -14.06 -2.51
N GLY A 206 6.62 -13.00 -3.12
CA GLY A 206 5.32 -12.44 -2.77
C GLY A 206 5.30 -11.75 -1.39
N MET A 207 6.44 -11.49 -0.76
CA MET A 207 6.49 -10.79 0.53
C MET A 207 5.96 -9.36 0.46
N ARG A 208 5.44 -8.88 1.58
CA ARG A 208 4.97 -7.50 1.70
C ARG A 208 6.16 -6.54 1.81
N TRP A 209 5.98 -5.29 1.40
CA TRP A 209 6.98 -4.23 1.55
C TRP A 209 7.60 -4.17 2.95
N SER A 210 6.76 -4.18 3.99
CA SER A 210 7.24 -4.13 5.38
C SER A 210 7.97 -5.40 5.83
N GLU A 211 7.66 -6.55 5.23
CA GLU A 211 8.36 -7.82 5.46
C GLU A 211 9.74 -7.80 4.80
N ALA A 212 9.85 -7.25 3.58
CA ALA A 212 11.13 -7.08 2.91
C ALA A 212 12.05 -6.14 3.70
N LEU A 213 11.53 -5.01 4.19
CA LEU A 213 12.30 -4.09 5.03
C LEU A 213 12.69 -4.70 6.39
N GLY A 214 11.90 -5.62 6.91
CA GLY A 214 12.16 -6.30 8.19
C GLY A 214 12.97 -7.58 8.07
N LEU A 215 13.45 -7.92 6.87
CA LEU A 215 14.21 -9.14 6.63
C LEU A 215 15.64 -9.00 7.19
N LEU A 216 16.00 -9.93 8.07
CA LEU A 216 17.32 -10.00 8.69
C LEU A 216 18.22 -11.01 7.95
N PRO A 217 19.54 -10.80 7.88
CA PRO A 217 20.47 -11.69 7.19
C PRO A 217 20.40 -13.16 7.66
N GLU A 218 20.29 -13.39 8.96
CA GLU A 218 20.22 -14.75 9.54
C GLU A 218 18.90 -15.50 9.19
N ARG A 219 17.95 -14.81 8.58
CA ARG A 219 16.68 -15.37 8.09
C ARG A 219 16.72 -15.80 6.63
N VAL A 220 17.80 -15.51 5.94
CA VAL A 220 18.08 -16.01 4.59
C VAL A 220 19.00 -17.22 4.72
N ARG A 221 18.48 -18.41 4.45
CA ARG A 221 19.18 -19.69 4.73
C ARG A 221 19.16 -20.59 3.51
N GLY A 222 20.12 -20.38 2.61
CA GLY A 222 20.13 -21.11 1.35
C GLY A 222 18.81 -20.85 0.59
N GLN A 223 18.21 -21.92 0.07
CA GLN A 223 16.98 -21.81 -0.72
C GLN A 223 15.70 -21.53 0.11
N THR A 224 15.82 -20.88 1.27
CA THR A 224 14.68 -20.54 2.12
C THR A 224 14.81 -19.14 2.73
N ILE A 225 13.68 -18.48 2.93
CA ILE A 225 13.58 -17.22 3.64
C ILE A 225 12.53 -17.31 4.73
N ASP A 226 12.93 -17.05 5.98
CA ASP A 226 12.02 -17.00 7.12
C ASP A 226 11.45 -15.58 7.29
N ILE A 227 10.20 -15.39 6.98
CA ILE A 227 9.49 -14.11 7.14
C ILE A 227 8.91 -14.06 8.55
N ALA A 228 9.69 -13.53 9.50
CA ALA A 228 9.34 -13.48 10.92
C ALA A 228 9.11 -12.06 11.44
N TRP A 229 9.52 -11.04 10.69
CA TRP A 229 9.45 -9.65 11.08
C TRP A 229 8.90 -8.76 9.98
N LYS A 230 8.26 -7.68 10.39
CA LYS A 230 7.94 -6.52 9.54
C LYS A 230 8.58 -5.27 10.13
N LEU A 231 9.04 -4.38 9.27
CA LEU A 231 9.50 -3.05 9.64
C LEU A 231 8.58 -2.02 8.98
N TYR A 232 8.10 -1.05 9.75
CA TYR A 232 7.23 0.00 9.24
C TYR A 232 7.53 1.35 9.88
N GLU A 233 7.25 2.42 9.16
CA GLU A 233 7.44 3.79 9.60
C GLU A 233 6.15 4.33 10.22
N LEU A 234 6.27 4.92 11.41
CA LEU A 234 5.22 5.67 12.09
C LEU A 234 5.87 6.88 12.77
N ASP A 235 5.33 8.08 12.55
CA ASP A 235 5.81 9.35 13.12
C ASP A 235 7.33 9.55 12.92
N ALA A 236 7.79 9.33 11.68
CA ALA A 236 9.19 9.43 11.28
C ALA A 236 10.17 8.44 11.96
N ARG A 237 9.70 7.48 12.73
CA ARG A 237 10.47 6.42 13.38
C ARG A 237 10.14 5.06 12.79
N PHE A 238 11.08 4.12 12.89
CA PHE A 238 10.87 2.75 12.43
C PHE A 238 10.55 1.81 13.59
N TYR A 239 9.54 0.99 13.40
CA TYR A 239 9.08 -0.03 14.34
C TYR A 239 9.30 -1.41 13.77
N ARG A 240 9.77 -2.34 14.59
CA ARG A 240 9.84 -3.76 14.25
C ARG A 240 8.73 -4.51 14.98
N GLY A 241 7.93 -5.24 14.24
CA GLY A 241 6.82 -6.04 14.77
C GLY A 241 6.69 -7.37 14.04
N ARG A 242 5.74 -8.20 14.49
CA ARG A 242 5.40 -9.44 13.79
C ARG A 242 4.63 -9.15 12.50
N PRO A 243 4.69 -10.03 11.49
CA PRO A 243 3.85 -9.93 10.30
C PRO A 243 2.37 -9.81 10.66
N LYS A 244 1.59 -9.22 9.76
CA LYS A 244 0.14 -9.06 9.95
C LYS A 244 -0.53 -10.43 10.17
N ASP A 245 -1.48 -10.50 11.08
CA ASP A 245 -2.28 -11.68 11.40
C ASP A 245 -1.42 -12.91 11.80
N GLY A 246 -0.23 -12.66 12.40
CA GLY A 246 0.67 -13.72 12.82
C GLY A 246 1.26 -14.57 11.69
N SER A 247 1.22 -14.08 10.43
CA SER A 247 1.62 -14.82 9.23
C SER A 247 3.14 -15.04 9.12
N ILE A 248 3.75 -15.57 10.19
CA ILE A 248 5.13 -16.06 10.17
C ILE A 248 5.18 -17.28 9.26
N ARG A 249 6.16 -17.29 8.34
CA ARG A 249 6.27 -18.37 7.37
C ARG A 249 7.66 -18.48 6.79
N THR A 250 8.00 -19.67 6.32
CA THR A 250 9.17 -19.94 5.50
C THR A 250 8.74 -19.98 4.03
N VAL A 251 9.50 -19.34 3.17
CA VAL A 251 9.26 -19.28 1.73
C VAL A 251 10.45 -19.90 1.01
N ASP A 252 10.20 -20.94 0.22
CA ASP A 252 11.23 -21.53 -0.63
C ASP A 252 11.54 -20.60 -1.79
N VAL A 253 12.82 -20.45 -2.12
CA VAL A 253 13.27 -19.58 -3.21
C VAL A 253 14.01 -20.36 -4.29
N PRO A 254 13.87 -19.96 -5.56
CA PRO A 254 14.59 -20.61 -6.66
C PRO A 254 16.10 -20.35 -6.56
N PRO A 255 16.95 -21.22 -7.16
CA PRO A 255 18.40 -21.13 -7.10
C PRO A 255 18.95 -19.74 -7.46
N PHE A 256 18.45 -19.12 -8.52
CA PHE A 256 18.92 -17.79 -8.94
C PHE A 256 18.75 -16.72 -7.85
N LEU A 257 17.65 -16.82 -7.07
CA LEU A 257 17.36 -15.84 -6.02
C LEU A 257 18.26 -16.08 -4.80
N ASP A 258 18.57 -17.32 -4.48
CA ASP A 258 19.56 -17.67 -3.45
C ASP A 258 20.94 -17.10 -3.82
N GLU A 259 21.40 -17.30 -5.06
CA GLU A 259 22.66 -16.74 -5.57
C GLU A 259 22.66 -15.22 -5.53
N LEU A 260 21.56 -14.57 -5.94
CA LEU A 260 21.42 -13.11 -5.91
C LEU A 260 21.52 -12.57 -4.49
N LEU A 261 20.81 -13.20 -3.53
CA LEU A 261 20.82 -12.79 -2.13
C LEU A 261 22.16 -13.08 -1.47
N THR A 262 22.80 -14.21 -1.74
CA THR A 262 24.15 -14.53 -1.24
C THR A 262 25.17 -13.48 -1.69
N ARG A 263 25.15 -13.10 -2.96
CA ARG A 263 26.00 -12.02 -3.49
C ARG A 263 25.70 -10.70 -2.81
N HIS A 264 24.44 -10.36 -2.67
CA HIS A 264 24.00 -9.11 -2.04
C HIS A 264 24.44 -9.02 -0.58
N LEU A 265 24.26 -10.09 0.19
CA LEU A 265 24.68 -10.19 1.59
C LEU A 265 26.21 -10.10 1.71
N GLY A 266 26.96 -10.80 0.86
CA GLY A 266 28.42 -10.71 0.84
C GLY A 266 28.95 -9.29 0.61
N ALA A 267 28.27 -8.49 -0.21
CA ALA A 267 28.58 -7.08 -0.44
C ALA A 267 28.11 -6.15 0.70
N SER A 268 27.23 -6.62 1.58
CA SER A 268 26.56 -5.82 2.61
C SER A 268 26.92 -6.23 4.04
N THR A 269 27.78 -7.22 4.22
CA THR A 269 28.15 -7.77 5.54
C THR A 269 28.58 -6.68 6.53
N GLY A 270 28.08 -6.75 7.76
CA GLY A 270 28.42 -5.84 8.84
C GLY A 270 27.76 -4.46 8.75
N ARG A 271 26.75 -4.26 7.90
CA ARG A 271 26.05 -2.98 7.77
C ARG A 271 24.77 -2.97 8.62
N ALA A 272 24.88 -2.48 9.85
CA ALA A 272 23.72 -2.18 10.67
C ALA A 272 23.01 -0.90 10.21
N CYS A 273 21.70 -0.81 10.48
CA CYS A 273 20.93 0.37 10.17
C CYS A 273 21.29 1.55 11.11
N THR A 274 20.99 2.78 10.68
CA THR A 274 21.29 4.01 11.43
C THR A 274 20.28 4.34 12.54
N CYS A 275 19.38 3.41 12.91
CA CYS A 275 18.46 3.60 14.00
C CYS A 275 19.19 3.58 15.34
N ARG A 276 18.92 4.58 16.21
CA ARG A 276 19.61 4.73 17.49
C ARG A 276 18.76 4.34 18.70
N ASN A 277 17.52 3.97 18.50
CA ASN A 277 16.62 3.58 19.57
C ASN A 277 16.64 2.06 19.69
N ASN A 278 17.07 1.56 20.82
CA ASN A 278 17.28 0.13 21.03
C ASN A 278 16.15 -0.54 21.84
N GLU A 279 15.14 0.22 22.25
CA GLU A 279 14.03 -0.31 23.05
C GLU A 279 12.83 -0.70 22.18
N PRO A 280 12.26 -1.91 22.39
CA PRO A 280 11.00 -2.27 21.75
C PRO A 280 9.90 -1.24 22.05
N PRO A 281 9.01 -0.96 21.13
CA PRO A 281 8.81 -1.60 19.82
C PRO A 281 9.62 -0.99 18.67
N TRP A 282 10.59 -0.15 18.93
CA TRP A 282 11.42 0.52 17.94
C TRP A 282 12.35 -0.45 17.21
N CYS A 283 12.86 -0.02 16.05
CA CYS A 283 13.93 -0.74 15.37
C CYS A 283 15.19 -0.78 16.27
N PRO A 284 15.71 -1.98 16.61
CA PRO A 284 16.82 -2.10 17.57
C PRO A 284 18.19 -1.71 17.00
N GLY A 285 18.30 -1.34 15.72
CA GLY A 285 19.59 -1.00 15.12
C GLY A 285 20.33 -2.19 14.52
N ASP A 286 19.62 -3.29 14.22
CA ASP A 286 20.20 -4.52 13.66
C ASP A 286 20.66 -4.35 12.21
N GLU A 287 21.33 -5.40 11.72
CA GLU A 287 21.59 -5.60 10.30
C GLU A 287 20.30 -6.02 9.59
N TYR A 288 20.06 -5.45 8.42
CA TYR A 288 18.93 -5.80 7.55
C TYR A 288 19.42 -6.09 6.15
N VAL A 289 18.77 -7.04 5.46
CA VAL A 289 19.13 -7.43 4.10
C VAL A 289 19.05 -6.23 3.15
N PHE A 290 18.03 -5.40 3.29
CA PHE A 290 17.82 -4.25 2.41
C PHE A 290 17.89 -2.94 3.17
N LEU A 291 19.01 -2.25 3.02
CA LEU A 291 19.22 -0.90 3.52
C LEU A 291 19.44 0.07 2.36
N GLY A 292 18.92 1.25 2.48
CA GLY A 292 19.14 2.33 1.54
C GLY A 292 20.52 2.98 1.69
N PRO A 293 20.78 4.05 0.94
CA PRO A 293 22.02 4.81 1.05
C PRO A 293 22.32 5.20 2.51
N ARG A 294 23.60 5.15 2.89
CA ARG A 294 24.09 5.43 4.25
C ARG A 294 23.47 4.54 5.33
N ASN A 295 23.09 3.31 4.98
CA ASN A 295 22.46 2.33 5.87
C ASN A 295 21.13 2.79 6.51
N GLY A 296 20.46 3.77 5.92
CA GLY A 296 19.12 4.18 6.35
C GLY A 296 18.03 3.24 5.82
N HIS A 297 16.95 3.09 6.57
CA HIS A 297 15.78 2.38 6.05
C HIS A 297 15.07 3.17 4.94
N PHE A 298 14.48 2.44 4.01
CA PHE A 298 13.65 3.03 2.97
C PHE A 298 12.35 3.61 3.54
N ARG A 299 12.17 4.92 3.45
CA ARG A 299 10.93 5.61 3.82
C ARG A 299 9.92 5.49 2.69
N ARG A 300 8.77 4.89 3.01
CA ARG A 300 7.75 4.51 2.00
C ARG A 300 7.37 5.64 1.06
N SER A 301 7.05 6.82 1.57
CA SER A 301 6.62 7.96 0.75
C SER A 301 7.74 8.50 -0.14
N ASN A 302 8.95 8.61 0.40
CA ASN A 302 10.11 9.07 -0.35
C ASN A 302 10.51 8.07 -1.42
N TYR A 303 10.56 6.79 -1.09
CA TYR A 303 10.90 5.73 -2.03
C TYR A 303 9.87 5.63 -3.15
N ALA A 304 8.59 5.68 -2.82
CA ALA A 304 7.52 5.69 -3.81
C ALA A 304 7.61 6.88 -4.78
N ALA A 305 7.92 8.09 -4.28
CA ALA A 305 7.95 9.28 -5.12
C ALA A 305 9.25 9.43 -5.93
N ARG A 306 10.37 8.91 -5.43
CA ARG A 306 11.70 9.11 -6.04
C ARG A 306 12.18 7.93 -6.88
N VAL A 307 11.68 6.73 -6.61
CA VAL A 307 12.16 5.50 -7.24
C VAL A 307 11.00 4.73 -7.89
N VAL A 308 10.02 4.26 -7.10
CA VAL A 308 8.97 3.35 -7.59
C VAL A 308 8.14 3.96 -8.72
N ARG A 309 7.56 5.15 -8.49
CA ARG A 309 6.74 5.80 -9.50
C ARG A 309 7.54 6.21 -10.74
N PRO A 310 8.71 6.85 -10.61
CA PRO A 310 9.53 7.15 -11.78
C PRO A 310 9.93 5.90 -12.57
N ALA A 311 10.26 4.79 -11.90
CA ALA A 311 10.57 3.53 -12.58
C ALA A 311 9.38 2.93 -13.33
N ALA A 312 8.19 2.97 -12.73
CA ALA A 312 6.95 2.41 -13.30
C ALA A 312 6.35 3.31 -14.38
N ASP A 313 6.22 4.59 -14.09
CA ASP A 313 5.46 5.56 -14.87
C ASP A 313 6.33 6.33 -15.88
N GLY A 314 7.66 6.32 -15.72
CA GLY A 314 8.58 7.16 -16.49
C GLY A 314 8.56 8.65 -16.07
N TRP A 315 7.88 8.97 -14.95
CA TRP A 315 7.68 10.34 -14.48
C TRP A 315 7.89 10.47 -12.98
N TYR A 316 8.54 11.55 -12.58
CA TYR A 316 8.50 11.99 -11.20
C TYR A 316 7.15 12.60 -10.89
N PRO A 317 6.45 12.18 -9.83
CA PRO A 317 5.14 12.73 -9.47
C PRO A 317 5.25 14.19 -9.07
N GLY A 318 4.23 14.97 -9.40
CA GLY A 318 4.06 16.32 -8.89
C GLY A 318 3.84 16.31 -7.37
N ARG A 319 4.06 17.45 -6.75
CA ARG A 319 3.81 17.68 -5.33
C ARG A 319 3.06 19.00 -5.15
N GLN A 320 2.05 18.99 -4.31
CA GLN A 320 1.31 20.21 -3.89
C GLN A 320 1.83 20.72 -2.55
N GLY A 321 1.50 21.98 -2.21
CA GLY A 321 1.83 22.61 -0.93
C GLY A 321 3.10 23.46 -0.95
N ARG A 322 3.70 23.68 0.22
CA ARG A 322 4.85 24.60 0.41
C ARG A 322 6.04 24.35 -0.53
N HIS A 323 6.21 23.11 -0.95
CA HIS A 323 7.26 22.71 -1.90
C HIS A 323 6.62 22.12 -3.16
N ALA A 324 5.67 22.86 -3.75
CA ALA A 324 5.00 22.46 -4.97
C ALA A 324 6.01 22.19 -6.09
N ARG A 325 5.78 21.11 -6.82
CA ARG A 325 6.57 20.73 -7.98
C ARG A 325 5.66 20.09 -9.03
N GLU A 326 5.79 20.54 -10.26
CA GLU A 326 5.10 19.91 -11.37
C GLU A 326 5.67 18.51 -11.65
N PRO A 327 4.88 17.58 -12.18
CA PRO A 327 5.38 16.31 -12.69
C PRO A 327 6.46 16.55 -13.73
N SER A 328 7.49 15.71 -13.73
CA SER A 328 8.59 15.82 -14.71
C SER A 328 9.02 14.45 -15.19
N PRO A 329 9.41 14.29 -16.49
CA PRO A 329 9.86 13.03 -17.03
C PRO A 329 11.18 12.59 -16.39
N VAL A 330 11.41 11.27 -16.36
CA VAL A 330 12.74 10.72 -16.11
C VAL A 330 13.53 10.83 -17.40
N LEU A 331 14.66 11.51 -17.34
CA LEU A 331 15.57 11.64 -18.47
C LEU A 331 16.71 10.65 -18.35
N VAL A 332 17.10 10.10 -19.48
CA VAL A 332 18.20 9.15 -19.62
C VAL A 332 19.18 9.62 -20.68
N ASP A 333 20.44 9.36 -20.45
CA ASP A 333 21.52 9.61 -21.38
C ASP A 333 21.47 8.59 -22.53
N MET A 334 21.32 9.08 -23.74
CA MET A 334 21.26 8.27 -24.96
C MET A 334 22.63 7.71 -25.38
N SER A 335 23.71 8.24 -24.86
CA SER A 335 25.09 7.77 -25.15
C SER A 335 25.47 6.58 -24.28
N ALA A 336 24.84 6.39 -23.12
CA ALA A 336 25.13 5.29 -22.21
C ALA A 336 24.53 3.97 -22.72
N PRO A 337 25.11 2.79 -22.41
CA PRO A 337 24.53 1.47 -22.64
C PRO A 337 23.35 1.23 -21.68
N TRP A 338 22.34 1.98 -21.85
CA TRP A 338 21.13 2.06 -21.02
C TRP A 338 20.09 1.10 -21.53
N PRO A 339 19.25 0.46 -20.61
CA PRO A 339 18.60 -0.78 -20.99
C PRO A 339 18.21 -0.74 -22.43
N GLY A 340 18.96 -1.48 -23.24
CA GLY A 340 18.90 -1.34 -24.67
C GLY A 340 19.56 -0.07 -25.21
N THR A 341 20.87 -0.10 -25.32
CA THR A 341 21.55 0.95 -26.09
C THR A 341 21.65 0.57 -27.57
N PRO A 342 21.40 1.46 -28.49
CA PRO A 342 20.74 2.73 -28.27
C PRO A 342 19.28 2.49 -27.90
N LEU A 343 18.75 3.30 -27.05
CA LEU A 343 17.34 3.25 -26.79
C LEU A 343 16.56 2.82 -28.02
N PRO A 344 15.44 2.07 -27.86
CA PRO A 344 14.32 2.64 -27.14
C PRO A 344 14.29 2.19 -25.68
N PRO A 345 13.89 3.07 -24.74
CA PRO A 345 13.44 2.62 -23.44
C PRO A 345 12.27 1.67 -23.63
N TRP A 346 12.18 0.65 -22.81
CA TRP A 346 11.04 -0.26 -22.86
C TRP A 346 9.80 0.35 -22.20
N PRO A 347 8.58 0.25 -22.78
CA PRO A 347 8.28 -0.19 -24.15
C PRO A 347 8.90 0.72 -25.20
N PRO A 348 9.20 0.20 -26.41
CA PRO A 348 9.97 0.95 -27.40
C PRO A 348 9.32 2.29 -27.76
N ALA A 349 10.09 3.37 -27.66
CA ALA A 349 9.75 4.67 -28.20
C ALA A 349 10.11 4.73 -29.67
N GLN A 350 9.35 5.43 -30.48
CA GLN A 350 9.76 5.71 -31.83
C GLN A 350 10.96 6.67 -31.83
N PRO A 351 12.07 6.31 -32.46
CA PRO A 351 13.22 7.19 -32.55
C PRO A 351 12.84 8.54 -33.16
N GLY A 352 13.31 9.63 -32.55
CA GLY A 352 13.13 10.98 -33.08
C GLY A 352 11.79 11.64 -32.76
N MET A 353 10.87 10.99 -32.06
CA MET A 353 9.68 11.69 -31.55
C MET A 353 10.03 12.45 -30.26
N PRO A 354 9.80 13.78 -30.20
CA PRO A 354 9.87 14.50 -28.96
C PRO A 354 8.82 13.93 -28.00
N PHE A 355 9.21 13.75 -26.75
CA PHE A 355 8.26 13.34 -25.72
C PHE A 355 7.18 14.42 -25.60
N THR A 356 5.96 14.09 -25.94
CA THR A 356 4.80 14.97 -25.72
C THR A 356 4.19 14.63 -24.36
N PRO A 357 4.26 15.54 -23.37
CA PRO A 357 3.58 15.31 -22.11
C PRO A 357 2.08 15.13 -22.33
N PRO A 358 1.38 14.35 -21.47
CA PRO A 358 -0.06 14.27 -21.51
C PRO A 358 -0.68 15.67 -21.48
N ALA A 359 -1.56 15.97 -22.42
CA ALA A 359 -2.20 17.26 -22.54
C ALA A 359 -2.89 17.65 -21.21
N GLY A 360 -2.63 18.85 -20.71
CA GLY A 360 -3.39 19.48 -19.66
C GLY A 360 -2.71 19.77 -18.32
N ARG A 361 -1.43 19.48 -18.15
CA ARG A 361 -0.73 19.86 -16.90
C ARG A 361 0.67 20.37 -17.20
N GLY A 362 0.89 21.60 -16.84
CA GLY A 362 2.09 22.40 -16.80
C GLY A 362 3.31 21.91 -17.57
N ILE A 363 3.93 22.80 -18.28
CA ILE A 363 5.18 22.55 -19.00
C ILE A 363 6.17 21.86 -18.06
N PRO A 364 6.71 20.70 -18.41
CA PRO A 364 7.76 20.05 -17.61
C PRO A 364 8.86 21.05 -17.27
N ARG A 365 9.45 20.95 -16.10
CA ARG A 365 10.56 21.82 -15.68
C ARG A 365 11.75 21.85 -16.62
N LEU A 366 11.76 20.97 -17.59
CA LEU A 366 12.67 20.97 -18.73
C LEU A 366 12.45 22.12 -19.72
N ALA A 367 11.32 22.84 -19.66
CA ALA A 367 11.08 24.02 -20.49
C ALA A 367 12.15 25.13 -20.39
N GLY A 368 13.18 24.92 -19.62
CA GLY A 368 14.34 25.79 -19.50
C GLY A 368 15.68 25.10 -19.62
N LYS A 369 15.70 23.83 -20.04
CA LYS A 369 16.92 23.03 -20.13
C LYS A 369 17.01 22.40 -21.51
N GLU A 370 18.09 22.67 -22.19
CA GLU A 370 18.34 22.23 -23.56
C GLU A 370 19.32 21.05 -23.54
N GLY A 371 18.79 19.85 -23.32
CA GLY A 371 19.60 18.64 -23.36
C GLY A 371 20.39 18.38 -22.08
N SER A 372 21.43 17.59 -22.21
CA SER A 372 22.41 17.33 -21.16
C SER A 372 23.83 17.39 -21.69
N GLY A 373 24.81 17.47 -20.78
CA GLY A 373 26.22 17.51 -21.11
C GLY A 373 27.06 16.88 -20.00
N ARG A 374 28.28 16.49 -20.33
CA ARG A 374 29.22 15.99 -19.34
C ARG A 374 29.86 17.15 -18.58
N CYS A 375 29.87 17.05 -17.26
CA CYS A 375 30.53 18.01 -16.40
C CYS A 375 32.06 17.91 -16.60
N PRO A 376 32.77 19.00 -16.90
CA PRO A 376 34.22 18.95 -17.11
C PRO A 376 35.01 18.63 -15.84
N THR A 377 34.37 18.73 -14.66
CA THR A 377 35.03 18.50 -13.38
C THR A 377 34.77 17.10 -12.81
N CYS A 378 33.54 16.59 -12.87
CA CYS A 378 33.19 15.31 -12.24
C CYS A 378 32.78 14.22 -13.24
N ASP A 379 32.77 14.52 -14.52
CA ASP A 379 32.39 13.65 -15.64
C ASP A 379 30.98 13.08 -15.59
N HIS A 380 30.13 13.55 -14.64
CA HIS A 380 28.75 13.17 -14.61
C HIS A 380 27.95 13.85 -15.72
N THR A 381 27.03 13.10 -16.31
CA THR A 381 26.03 13.66 -17.21
C THR A 381 24.99 14.45 -16.41
N VAL A 382 24.88 15.74 -16.70
CA VAL A 382 23.95 16.66 -16.01
C VAL A 382 23.16 17.48 -17.03
N LEU A 383 22.00 17.96 -16.63
CA LEU A 383 21.16 18.78 -17.49
C LEU A 383 21.82 20.14 -17.77
N LEU A 384 21.54 20.66 -18.94
CA LEU A 384 21.97 22.01 -19.33
C LEU A 384 20.84 23.03 -19.01
N ARG A 385 21.26 24.24 -18.66
CA ARG A 385 20.39 25.41 -18.55
C ARG A 385 20.07 25.93 -19.96
N ARG A 386 19.12 26.87 -20.05
CA ARG A 386 18.80 27.55 -21.34
C ARG A 386 19.96 28.23 -22.01
N ASP A 387 20.93 28.67 -21.22
CA ASP A 387 22.16 29.30 -21.70
C ASP A 387 23.24 28.27 -22.10
N GLY A 388 22.90 26.97 -22.13
CA GLY A 388 23.83 25.90 -22.49
C GLY A 388 24.80 25.49 -21.37
N LEU A 389 24.77 26.18 -20.23
CA LEU A 389 25.64 25.86 -19.11
C LEU A 389 25.10 24.73 -18.24
N ILE A 390 25.98 24.03 -17.56
CA ILE A 390 25.64 22.93 -16.65
C ILE A 390 24.84 23.46 -15.46
N VAL A 391 23.73 22.79 -15.13
CA VAL A 391 22.94 23.10 -13.92
C VAL A 391 23.76 22.83 -12.66
N SER A 392 23.45 23.53 -11.57
CA SER A 392 24.03 23.26 -10.27
C SER A 392 23.75 21.81 -9.83
N HIS A 393 24.80 21.09 -9.46
CA HIS A 393 24.74 19.69 -9.04
C HIS A 393 25.79 19.39 -7.97
N ASN A 394 25.59 18.28 -7.27
CA ASN A 394 26.46 17.79 -6.21
C ASN A 394 27.13 16.48 -6.63
N THR A 395 28.38 16.31 -6.23
CA THR A 395 29.10 15.04 -6.35
C THR A 395 29.62 14.65 -4.98
N GLY A 396 29.25 13.47 -4.51
CA GLY A 396 29.64 13.00 -3.17
C GLY A 396 29.12 13.85 -2.00
N GLY A 397 28.03 14.62 -2.19
CA GLY A 397 27.47 15.52 -1.16
C GLY A 397 28.10 16.93 -1.14
N ILE A 398 29.04 17.22 -2.00
CA ILE A 398 29.72 18.54 -2.14
C ILE A 398 29.27 19.17 -3.45
N TRP A 399 29.07 20.50 -3.47
CA TRP A 399 28.81 21.25 -4.70
C TRP A 399 29.94 21.07 -5.69
N CYS A 400 29.59 20.59 -6.90
CA CYS A 400 30.59 20.40 -7.94
C CYS A 400 31.04 21.74 -8.53
N PRO A 401 32.38 22.02 -8.62
CA PRO A 401 32.90 23.24 -9.23
C PRO A 401 32.52 23.39 -10.71
N GLY A 402 32.18 22.32 -11.41
CA GLY A 402 31.69 22.36 -12.80
C GLY A 402 30.27 22.88 -12.96
N SER A 403 29.59 23.20 -11.86
CA SER A 403 28.25 23.83 -11.91
C SER A 403 28.36 25.23 -12.53
N GLY A 404 27.54 25.48 -13.57
CA GLY A 404 27.54 26.77 -14.29
C GLY A 404 28.64 26.90 -15.34
N GLN A 405 29.45 25.87 -15.58
CA GLN A 405 30.47 25.84 -16.66
C GLN A 405 29.84 25.30 -17.97
N GLU A 406 30.54 25.48 -19.07
CA GLU A 406 30.22 24.82 -20.33
C GLU A 406 30.44 23.30 -20.22
N PRO A 407 29.58 22.47 -20.85
CA PRO A 407 29.78 21.04 -20.85
C PRO A 407 31.01 20.66 -21.69
N ALA A 408 31.72 19.60 -21.26
CA ALA A 408 32.81 19.03 -22.06
C ALA A 408 32.26 18.53 -23.41
N GLU A 409 31.13 17.81 -23.39
CA GLU A 409 30.39 17.40 -24.58
C GLU A 409 28.91 17.34 -24.29
N PRO A 410 28.03 17.89 -25.14
CA PRO A 410 26.61 17.68 -25.07
C PRO A 410 26.24 16.22 -25.35
N VAL A 411 25.35 15.63 -24.56
CA VAL A 411 24.85 14.28 -24.80
C VAL A 411 23.36 14.30 -25.13
N PRO A 412 22.92 13.50 -26.10
CA PRO A 412 21.49 13.38 -26.38
C PRO A 412 20.76 12.74 -25.22
N VAL A 413 19.57 13.24 -24.89
CA VAL A 413 18.71 12.68 -23.86
C VAL A 413 17.38 12.22 -24.45
N ALA A 414 16.82 11.18 -23.82
CA ALA A 414 15.44 10.78 -24.04
C ALA A 414 14.70 10.64 -22.72
N SER A 415 13.39 10.62 -22.75
CA SER A 415 12.57 10.34 -21.59
C SER A 415 12.14 8.89 -21.56
N TRP A 416 12.00 8.33 -20.36
CA TRP A 416 11.40 7.00 -20.22
C TRP A 416 9.92 7.02 -20.59
N LEU A 417 9.49 6.00 -21.32
CA LEU A 417 8.10 5.66 -21.42
C LEU A 417 7.63 4.89 -20.18
N PRO A 418 6.32 4.93 -19.85
CA PRO A 418 5.76 4.08 -18.84
C PRO A 418 6.08 2.60 -19.11
N LEU A 419 6.62 1.91 -18.11
CA LEU A 419 6.85 0.48 -18.18
C LEU A 419 5.58 -0.28 -17.79
N ARG A 420 5.06 0.04 -16.62
CA ARG A 420 3.80 -0.49 -16.10
C ARG A 420 3.17 0.57 -15.21
N ALA A 421 2.43 1.49 -15.80
CA ALA A 421 1.87 2.64 -15.10
C ALA A 421 1.07 2.23 -13.85
N GLY A 422 1.36 2.91 -12.75
CA GLY A 422 0.72 2.62 -11.46
C GLY A 422 1.23 1.39 -10.72
N LEU A 423 2.28 0.72 -11.19
CA LEU A 423 2.90 -0.39 -10.44
C LEU A 423 3.43 0.09 -9.10
N THR A 424 3.17 -0.70 -8.06
CA THR A 424 3.61 -0.43 -6.69
C THR A 424 4.32 -1.65 -6.10
N PRO A 425 5.05 -1.53 -4.98
CA PRO A 425 5.59 -2.70 -4.28
C PRO A 425 4.51 -3.75 -3.92
N HIS A 426 3.29 -3.32 -3.66
CA HIS A 426 2.18 -4.25 -3.44
C HIS A 426 1.68 -4.89 -4.75
N GLY A 427 1.84 -4.20 -5.88
CA GLY A 427 1.60 -4.74 -7.22
C GLY A 427 2.53 -5.89 -7.58
N LEU A 428 3.78 -5.90 -7.08
CA LEU A 428 4.70 -7.04 -7.22
C LEU A 428 4.14 -8.30 -6.55
N ARG A 429 3.59 -8.17 -5.34
CA ARG A 429 2.92 -9.27 -4.64
C ARG A 429 1.65 -9.73 -5.37
N HIS A 430 0.89 -8.83 -5.99
CA HIS A 430 -0.23 -9.22 -6.86
C HIS A 430 0.24 -9.95 -8.10
N GLY A 431 1.33 -9.49 -8.72
CA GLY A 431 1.98 -10.20 -9.84
C GLY A 431 2.40 -11.60 -9.45
N HIS A 432 3.04 -11.76 -8.28
CA HIS A 432 3.41 -13.08 -7.78
C HIS A 432 2.20 -14.02 -7.66
N GLN A 433 1.09 -13.54 -7.08
CA GLN A 433 -0.14 -14.33 -7.00
C GLN A 433 -0.65 -14.72 -8.39
N THR A 434 -0.64 -13.80 -9.36
CA THR A 434 -1.03 -14.08 -10.74
C THR A 434 -0.12 -15.13 -11.37
N TRP A 435 1.20 -15.04 -11.17
CA TRP A 435 2.14 -16.06 -11.66
C TRP A 435 1.87 -17.44 -11.05
N LEU A 436 1.56 -17.51 -9.74
CA LEU A 436 1.20 -18.79 -9.11
C LEU A 436 -0.06 -19.39 -9.74
N ASP A 437 -1.05 -18.57 -10.09
CA ASP A 437 -2.27 -19.02 -10.76
C ASP A 437 -1.96 -19.48 -12.19
N GLU A 438 -1.18 -18.75 -12.98
CA GLU A 438 -0.74 -19.11 -14.34
C GLU A 438 0.11 -20.39 -14.34
N LEU A 439 0.96 -20.58 -13.33
CA LEU A 439 1.75 -21.78 -13.13
C LEU A 439 0.92 -22.97 -12.60
N GLY A 440 -0.37 -22.81 -12.35
CA GLY A 440 -1.23 -23.89 -11.85
C GLY A 440 -0.88 -24.37 -10.45
N VAL A 441 -0.29 -23.51 -9.61
CA VAL A 441 0.07 -23.86 -8.24
C VAL A 441 -1.17 -24.10 -7.40
N ARG A 442 -1.20 -25.15 -6.60
CA ARG A 442 -2.36 -25.45 -5.74
C ARG A 442 -2.59 -24.37 -4.69
N TYR A 443 -3.84 -24.01 -4.47
CA TYR A 443 -4.27 -22.93 -3.57
C TYR A 443 -3.69 -23.04 -2.14
N VAL A 444 -3.50 -24.27 -1.62
CA VAL A 444 -2.91 -24.48 -0.29
C VAL A 444 -1.47 -23.96 -0.23
N LEU A 445 -0.65 -24.26 -1.25
CA LEU A 445 0.74 -23.77 -1.32
C LEU A 445 0.78 -22.26 -1.59
N GLN A 446 -0.13 -21.75 -2.45
CA GLN A 446 -0.26 -20.29 -2.64
C GLN A 446 -0.57 -19.58 -1.33
N SER A 447 -1.55 -20.09 -0.56
CA SER A 447 -1.97 -19.49 0.71
C SER A 447 -0.85 -19.49 1.74
N GLU A 448 -0.17 -20.63 1.90
CA GLU A 448 0.98 -20.74 2.80
C GLU A 448 2.07 -19.75 2.42
N ARG A 449 2.47 -19.72 1.14
CA ARG A 449 3.51 -18.82 0.63
C ARG A 449 3.16 -17.36 0.80
N MET A 450 1.91 -17.00 0.57
CA MET A 450 1.41 -15.63 0.72
C MET A 450 1.11 -15.26 2.19
N GLY A 451 1.13 -16.20 3.11
CA GLY A 451 0.75 -15.99 4.51
C GLY A 451 -0.73 -15.59 4.62
N HIS A 452 -1.59 -16.37 3.96
CA HIS A 452 -3.04 -16.27 4.06
C HIS A 452 -3.58 -17.52 4.75
N GLU A 453 -4.56 -17.37 5.60
CA GLU A 453 -5.32 -18.50 6.12
C GLU A 453 -6.16 -19.14 5.02
N VAL A 454 -6.21 -20.47 5.01
CA VAL A 454 -7.10 -21.21 4.12
C VAL A 454 -8.44 -21.39 4.82
N PRO A 455 -9.50 -20.70 4.39
CA PRO A 455 -10.77 -20.76 5.11
C PRO A 455 -11.47 -22.12 4.94
N GLY A 456 -12.10 -22.56 6.04
CA GLY A 456 -12.97 -23.74 6.05
C GLY A 456 -12.27 -25.08 5.97
N MET A 457 -13.02 -26.13 5.62
CA MET A 457 -12.58 -27.54 5.59
C MET A 457 -11.33 -27.78 4.73
N ARG A 458 -11.11 -27.01 3.69
CA ARG A 458 -9.93 -27.15 2.82
C ARG A 458 -8.62 -26.90 3.57
N GLY A 459 -8.60 -26.03 4.57
CA GLY A 459 -7.42 -25.78 5.40
C GLY A 459 -7.06 -26.97 6.30
N VAL A 460 -8.01 -27.81 6.62
CA VAL A 460 -7.83 -28.97 7.51
C VAL A 460 -7.29 -30.20 6.76
N TYR A 461 -7.75 -30.41 5.52
CA TYR A 461 -7.46 -31.65 4.77
C TYR A 461 -6.41 -31.50 3.66
N SER A 462 -5.96 -30.30 3.34
CA SER A 462 -4.97 -30.08 2.28
C SER A 462 -3.61 -29.74 2.86
N HIS A 463 -2.61 -30.55 2.55
CA HIS A 463 -1.23 -30.35 3.00
C HIS A 463 -0.32 -30.00 1.83
N VAL A 464 0.69 -29.19 2.10
CA VAL A 464 1.78 -28.90 1.17
C VAL A 464 2.83 -29.98 1.27
N THR A 465 3.20 -30.58 0.14
CA THR A 465 4.24 -31.60 0.07
C THR A 465 5.57 -31.02 -0.39
N PRO A 466 6.72 -31.67 -0.06
CA PRO A 466 8.03 -31.26 -0.59
C PRO A 466 8.05 -31.15 -2.12
N GLY A 467 7.49 -32.13 -2.82
CA GLY A 467 7.44 -32.12 -4.29
C GLY A 467 6.65 -30.94 -4.89
N MET A 468 5.61 -30.42 -4.19
CA MET A 468 4.93 -29.20 -4.62
C MET A 468 5.85 -27.98 -4.51
N ARG A 469 6.68 -27.90 -3.47
CA ARG A 469 7.64 -26.81 -3.26
C ARG A 469 8.76 -26.84 -4.29
N GLU A 470 9.33 -28.03 -4.52
CA GLU A 470 10.37 -28.25 -5.53
C GLU A 470 9.88 -27.90 -6.93
N ASN A 471 8.68 -28.34 -7.31
CA ASN A 471 8.07 -28.00 -8.59
C ASN A 471 7.87 -26.50 -8.73
N LEU A 472 7.39 -25.83 -7.68
CA LEU A 472 7.20 -24.38 -7.70
C LEU A 472 8.53 -23.64 -7.90
N THR A 473 9.57 -24.00 -7.14
CA THR A 473 10.88 -23.33 -7.23
C THR A 473 11.52 -23.54 -8.60
N ALA A 474 11.40 -24.75 -9.18
CA ALA A 474 11.87 -25.04 -10.55
C ALA A 474 11.13 -24.16 -11.59
N ARG A 475 9.81 -24.03 -11.51
CA ARG A 475 9.05 -23.20 -12.45
C ARG A 475 9.31 -21.70 -12.27
N LEU A 476 9.57 -21.24 -11.05
CA LEU A 476 10.00 -19.85 -10.82
C LEU A 476 11.42 -19.60 -11.37
N GLN A 477 12.29 -20.60 -11.35
CA GLN A 477 13.61 -20.54 -11.99
C GLN A 477 13.48 -20.41 -13.51
N GLU A 478 12.65 -21.23 -14.15
CA GLU A 478 12.37 -21.16 -15.59
C GLU A 478 11.80 -19.79 -16.00
N LEU A 479 10.90 -19.24 -15.17
CA LEU A 479 10.32 -17.92 -15.39
C LEU A 479 11.38 -16.82 -15.36
N TRP A 480 12.33 -16.91 -14.42
CA TRP A 480 13.47 -16.01 -14.33
C TRP A 480 14.38 -16.12 -15.56
N GLU A 481 14.79 -17.32 -15.92
CA GLU A 481 15.68 -17.56 -17.06
C GLU A 481 15.08 -17.04 -18.35
N THR A 482 13.79 -17.28 -18.56
CA THR A 482 13.03 -16.72 -19.70
C THR A 482 13.07 -15.20 -19.70
N SER A 483 12.79 -14.58 -18.56
CA SER A 483 12.81 -13.11 -18.45
C SER A 483 14.21 -12.51 -18.68
N LEU A 484 15.24 -13.19 -18.22
CA LEU A 484 16.65 -12.78 -18.43
C LEU A 484 17.05 -12.91 -19.89
N HIS A 485 16.64 -13.99 -20.56
CA HIS A 485 16.83 -14.19 -21.99
C HIS A 485 16.15 -13.10 -22.82
N ASP A 486 14.89 -12.80 -22.51
CA ASP A 486 14.13 -11.74 -23.18
C ASP A 486 14.77 -10.37 -22.95
N ARG A 487 15.26 -10.12 -21.72
CA ARG A 487 16.01 -8.90 -21.43
C ARG A 487 17.31 -8.81 -22.23
N ALA A 488 18.03 -9.92 -22.38
CA ALA A 488 19.25 -9.99 -23.20
C ALA A 488 18.99 -9.70 -24.69
N ARG A 489 17.80 -10.07 -25.22
CA ARG A 489 17.39 -9.72 -26.58
C ARG A 489 17.17 -8.21 -26.78
N ILE A 490 16.80 -7.49 -25.71
CA ILE A 490 16.70 -6.03 -25.76
C ILE A 490 18.11 -5.42 -25.76
N ALA A 491 18.97 -5.82 -24.83
CA ALA A 491 20.38 -5.44 -24.78
C ALA A 491 21.17 -6.42 -23.90
N THR A 492 22.41 -6.71 -24.29
CA THR A 492 23.30 -7.63 -23.55
C THR A 492 24.13 -6.91 -22.48
N ARG A 493 23.88 -5.62 -22.24
CA ARG A 493 24.54 -4.81 -21.22
C ARG A 493 23.52 -4.10 -20.32
N SER A 494 23.94 -3.72 -19.13
CA SER A 494 23.15 -2.95 -18.18
C SER A 494 24.03 -1.98 -17.40
N PRO A 495 23.53 -0.77 -17.05
CA PRO A 495 24.21 0.12 -16.12
C PRO A 495 24.15 -0.40 -14.66
N VAL A 496 23.33 -1.39 -14.37
CA VAL A 496 23.20 -2.04 -13.06
C VAL A 496 24.19 -3.19 -13.00
N GLY A 497 25.18 -3.09 -12.11
CA GLY A 497 26.32 -4.00 -12.07
C GLY A 497 25.95 -5.47 -11.88
N VAL A 498 24.98 -5.76 -11.04
CA VAL A 498 24.48 -7.12 -10.82
C VAL A 498 23.79 -7.69 -12.07
N LEU A 499 22.96 -6.90 -12.75
CA LEU A 499 22.30 -7.34 -13.98
C LEU A 499 23.30 -7.42 -15.15
N ASP A 500 24.26 -6.50 -15.25
CA ASP A 500 25.31 -6.55 -16.25
C ASP A 500 26.13 -7.85 -16.17
N ALA A 501 26.42 -8.31 -14.95
CA ALA A 501 27.07 -9.58 -14.71
C ALA A 501 26.22 -10.77 -15.16
N LEU A 502 24.92 -10.77 -14.88
CA LEU A 502 23.98 -11.81 -15.32
C LEU A 502 23.82 -11.86 -16.85
N LEU A 503 23.98 -10.73 -17.53
CA LEU A 503 23.87 -10.64 -18.99
C LEU A 503 25.18 -11.03 -19.73
N ARG A 504 26.31 -11.19 -19.05
CA ARG A 504 27.60 -11.57 -19.70
C ARG A 504 27.53 -12.81 -20.59
N PRO A 505 26.88 -13.92 -20.19
CA PRO A 505 26.80 -15.11 -21.03
C PRO A 505 26.19 -14.88 -22.42
N PHE A 506 25.33 -13.88 -22.55
CA PHE A 506 24.64 -13.55 -23.80
C PHE A 506 25.46 -12.69 -24.77
N ARG A 507 26.70 -12.27 -24.38
CA ARG A 507 27.56 -11.38 -25.21
C ARG A 507 28.40 -12.15 -26.23
N GLY A 508 28.59 -13.44 -26.07
CA GLY A 508 29.51 -14.26 -26.86
C GLY A 508 28.87 -15.15 -27.92
N SER A 509 27.55 -15.13 -28.07
CA SER A 509 26.87 -15.89 -29.12
C SER A 509 26.54 -14.98 -30.31
N PRO A 510 27.24 -15.09 -31.45
CA PRO A 510 26.72 -14.57 -32.70
C PRO A 510 25.54 -15.46 -33.10
N GLY A 511 24.42 -15.30 -32.36
CA GLY A 511 23.20 -16.01 -32.65
C GLY A 511 22.66 -15.51 -33.97
N LYS A 512 22.49 -16.39 -34.91
CA LYS A 512 21.61 -16.24 -36.07
C LYS A 512 20.32 -15.56 -35.58
N ILE A 513 20.22 -14.26 -35.82
CA ILE A 513 18.97 -13.52 -35.70
C ILE A 513 18.15 -14.01 -36.89
N GLY A 514 17.54 -15.19 -36.70
CA GLY A 514 16.48 -15.67 -37.56
C GLY A 514 15.33 -14.69 -37.39
N SER A 515 14.90 -14.13 -38.50
CA SER A 515 13.67 -13.36 -38.64
C SER A 515 12.47 -14.25 -38.25
N GLN A 516 12.22 -14.37 -36.96
CA GLN A 516 10.95 -14.87 -36.47
C GLN A 516 10.16 -13.68 -35.95
N SER A 517 9.04 -13.48 -36.63
CA SER A 517 8.02 -12.49 -36.36
C SER A 517 7.79 -12.30 -34.83
N ALA A 518 7.80 -11.03 -34.41
CA ALA A 518 7.39 -10.63 -33.07
C ALA A 518 6.07 -11.34 -32.70
N PRO A 519 5.95 -11.86 -31.48
CA PRO A 519 4.69 -12.41 -31.02
C PRO A 519 3.66 -11.27 -31.08
N ARG A 520 2.62 -11.46 -31.89
CA ARG A 520 1.46 -10.58 -31.91
C ARG A 520 0.83 -10.63 -30.53
N ILE A 521 0.96 -9.57 -29.79
CA ILE A 521 0.16 -9.34 -28.59
C ILE A 521 -1.28 -9.25 -29.07
N GLY A 522 -2.03 -10.32 -28.84
CA GLY A 522 -3.45 -10.39 -29.17
C GLY A 522 -4.22 -9.41 -28.30
N HIS A 523 -4.43 -8.21 -28.80
CA HIS A 523 -5.51 -7.37 -28.30
C HIS A 523 -6.82 -8.08 -28.62
N ARG A 524 -7.40 -8.80 -27.68
CA ARG A 524 -8.81 -9.16 -27.73
C ARG A 524 -9.60 -7.85 -27.76
N ARG A 525 -10.01 -7.44 -28.96
CA ARG A 525 -11.06 -6.44 -29.14
C ARG A 525 -12.30 -6.97 -28.42
N ALA A 526 -12.76 -6.24 -27.42
CA ALA A 526 -14.09 -6.41 -26.86
C ALA A 526 -15.08 -6.28 -28.02
N GLY A 527 -15.77 -7.36 -28.36
CA GLY A 527 -16.81 -7.38 -29.35
C GLY A 527 -17.94 -6.43 -28.94
N ARG A 528 -18.27 -5.48 -29.79
CA ARG A 528 -19.51 -4.70 -29.68
C ARG A 528 -20.69 -5.66 -29.74
N PRO A 529 -21.68 -5.60 -28.86
CA PRO A 529 -22.93 -6.32 -29.05
C PRO A 529 -23.70 -5.67 -30.19
N GLY A 530 -23.99 -6.45 -31.23
CA GLY A 530 -24.88 -6.09 -32.32
C GLY A 530 -26.31 -5.86 -31.82
N PRO A 531 -27.13 -5.09 -32.59
CA PRO A 531 -28.50 -4.77 -32.17
C PRO A 531 -29.38 -6.03 -32.27
N ARG A 532 -30.03 -6.37 -31.14
CA ARG A 532 -31.10 -7.37 -31.13
C ARG A 532 -32.33 -6.81 -31.84
N ALA A 533 -32.69 -7.47 -32.94
CA ALA A 533 -33.96 -7.30 -33.61
C ALA A 533 -35.11 -7.62 -32.65
N GLY A 534 -36.13 -6.75 -32.65
CA GLY A 534 -37.34 -6.95 -31.89
C GLY A 534 -38.13 -8.15 -32.36
N ARG A 535 -38.72 -8.86 -31.42
CA ARG A 535 -39.95 -9.64 -31.63
C ARG A 535 -41.00 -9.15 -30.69
N ALA A 536 -42.07 -8.68 -31.28
CA ALA A 536 -43.36 -8.48 -30.64
C ALA A 536 -43.91 -9.83 -30.18
N PHE A 537 -44.39 -9.88 -28.96
CA PHE A 537 -45.67 -10.32 -28.43
C PHE A 537 -45.66 -10.03 -26.93
#